data_2c3d33446ad507ea119e34f1a8ef1a5e
#
_entry.id   2c3d33446ad507ea119e34f1a8ef1a5e
#
_cell.length_a   1.000
_cell.length_b   1.000
_cell.length_c   1.000
_cell.angle_alpha   90.00
_cell.angle_beta   90.00
_cell.angle_gamma   90.00
#
_symmetry.space_group_name_H-M   'P 1'
#
loop_
_entity.id
_entity.type
_entity.pdbx_description
1 polymer ?
#
loop_
_entity_poly.entity_id
_entity_poly.type
_entity_poly.pdbx_seq_one_letter_code
_entity_poly.pdbx_strand_id
1 'polypeptide(L)'
;TIVLTMEGADQQYFVAFDKTTGETLWRRDRSTVYGDEKDGIPANSGDMRKAYSTPIFVPVGDTVQMICNGAKACAAYDVKTGEEIWHVPYETHSPSSRCVYSKSTGMVYINTGLGKAEIWAIRLEPGMKGDVSKSHVVWSFFQRTPKRSSPVIVNELLFMANDGVVSCVDAKTGKSLWAERAGGEYSA
;
A
#
# COMPACT_ATOMS: atom_id res chain seq x y z
N THR A 1 -11.78 15.04 -9.34
CA THR A 1 -11.17 13.82 -9.92
C THR A 1 -11.59 12.60 -9.11
N ILE A 2 -11.89 11.49 -9.78
CA ILE A 2 -12.04 10.16 -9.21
C ILE A 2 -10.91 9.31 -9.78
N VAL A 3 -10.27 8.49 -8.97
CA VAL A 3 -9.26 7.54 -9.43
C VAL A 3 -9.72 6.12 -9.10
N LEU A 4 -9.73 5.25 -10.09
CA LEU A 4 -10.00 3.83 -9.95
C LEU A 4 -8.71 3.03 -10.17
N THR A 5 -8.59 1.94 -9.41
CA THR A 5 -7.52 0.96 -9.55
C THR A 5 -8.04 -0.26 -10.30
N MET A 6 -7.31 -0.67 -11.31
CA MET A 6 -7.58 -1.87 -12.11
C MET A 6 -6.38 -2.80 -11.95
N GLU A 7 -6.48 -3.73 -11.01
CA GLU A 7 -5.38 -4.58 -10.56
C GLU A 7 -5.73 -6.05 -10.78
N GLY A 8 -5.98 -6.39 -12.05
CA GLY A 8 -6.32 -7.75 -12.48
C GLY A 8 -5.09 -8.66 -12.65
N ALA A 9 -5.31 -9.85 -13.19
CA ALA A 9 -4.24 -10.79 -13.53
C ALA A 9 -3.49 -10.37 -14.82
N ASP A 10 -4.20 -9.73 -15.73
CA ASP A 10 -3.77 -9.38 -17.08
C ASP A 10 -3.36 -7.91 -17.21
N GLN A 11 -3.95 -7.03 -16.45
CA GLN A 11 -3.69 -5.59 -16.50
C GLN A 11 -3.63 -4.98 -15.11
N GLN A 12 -2.66 -4.09 -14.89
CA GLN A 12 -2.48 -3.37 -13.63
C GLN A 12 -2.28 -1.88 -13.96
N TYR A 13 -3.34 -1.08 -13.78
CA TYR A 13 -3.31 0.34 -14.08
C TYR A 13 -4.23 1.17 -13.19
N PHE A 14 -4.01 2.46 -13.20
CA PHE A 14 -4.93 3.47 -12.66
C PHE A 14 -5.58 4.25 -13.77
N VAL A 15 -6.81 4.68 -13.55
CA VAL A 15 -7.50 5.61 -14.44
C VAL A 15 -8.16 6.71 -13.63
N ALA A 16 -7.96 7.94 -14.03
CA ALA A 16 -8.60 9.10 -13.44
C ALA A 16 -9.67 9.69 -14.34
N PHE A 17 -10.78 10.06 -13.73
CA PHE A 17 -11.91 10.67 -14.41
C PHE A 17 -12.23 12.03 -13.80
N ASP A 18 -12.76 12.91 -14.62
CA ASP A 18 -13.50 14.04 -14.11
C ASP A 18 -14.79 13.53 -13.44
N LYS A 19 -14.98 13.92 -12.18
CA LYS A 19 -16.11 13.41 -11.37
C LYS A 19 -17.49 13.91 -11.86
N THR A 20 -17.52 14.96 -12.67
CA THR A 20 -18.76 15.60 -13.15
C THR A 20 -19.13 15.13 -14.54
N THR A 21 -18.16 15.05 -15.44
CA THR A 21 -18.39 14.69 -16.85
C THR A 21 -18.16 13.21 -17.15
N GLY A 22 -17.37 12.51 -16.33
CA GLY A 22 -16.93 11.14 -16.58
C GLY A 22 -15.81 11.04 -17.62
N GLU A 23 -15.30 12.16 -18.13
CA GLU A 23 -14.18 12.15 -19.07
C GLU A 23 -12.93 11.60 -18.43
N THR A 24 -12.19 10.78 -19.18
CA THR A 24 -10.88 10.26 -18.75
C THR A 24 -9.85 11.38 -18.76
N LEU A 25 -9.28 11.68 -17.61
CA LEU A 25 -8.24 12.69 -17.46
C LEU A 25 -6.85 12.10 -17.77
N TRP A 26 -6.59 10.91 -17.25
CA TRP A 26 -5.37 10.15 -17.54
C TRP A 26 -5.57 8.67 -17.22
N ARG A 27 -4.77 7.83 -17.87
CA ARG A 27 -4.55 6.42 -17.55
C ARG A 27 -3.07 6.17 -17.37
N ARG A 28 -2.69 5.37 -16.38
CA ARG A 28 -1.29 5.02 -16.12
C ARG A 28 -1.17 3.56 -15.73
N ASP A 29 -0.44 2.80 -16.53
CA ASP A 29 -0.07 1.43 -16.18
C ASP A 29 0.96 1.44 -15.05
N ARG A 30 0.95 0.42 -14.20
CA ARG A 30 1.97 0.28 -13.16
C ARG A 30 3.33 -0.03 -13.78
N SER A 31 4.37 0.57 -13.23
CA SER A 31 5.77 0.34 -13.59
C SER A 31 6.35 -0.94 -12.96
N THR A 32 5.58 -1.67 -12.14
CA THR A 32 6.04 -2.85 -11.41
C THR A 32 6.52 -3.94 -12.35
N VAL A 33 7.77 -4.36 -12.20
CA VAL A 33 8.34 -5.52 -12.91
C VAL A 33 8.07 -6.76 -12.08
N TYR A 34 7.24 -7.66 -12.58
CA TYR A 34 6.86 -8.87 -11.84
C TYR A 34 7.90 -9.98 -11.92
N GLY A 35 8.65 -10.09 -13.03
CA GLY A 35 9.69 -11.10 -13.23
C GLY A 35 9.18 -12.54 -13.22
N ASP A 36 7.88 -12.75 -13.47
CA ASP A 36 7.18 -14.02 -13.35
C ASP A 36 6.71 -14.59 -14.70
N GLU A 37 7.22 -14.06 -15.81
CA GLU A 37 6.85 -14.49 -17.16
C GLU A 37 7.81 -15.52 -17.73
N LYS A 38 7.23 -16.51 -18.40
CA LYS A 38 7.93 -17.42 -19.29
C LYS A 38 7.21 -17.43 -20.65
N ASP A 39 7.95 -17.13 -21.69
CA ASP A 39 7.42 -17.06 -23.07
C ASP A 39 6.21 -16.11 -23.21
N GLY A 40 6.23 -14.97 -22.46
CA GLY A 40 5.15 -13.99 -22.42
C GLY A 40 3.92 -14.41 -21.62
N ILE A 41 3.98 -15.55 -20.92
CA ILE A 41 2.88 -16.07 -20.11
C ILE A 41 3.21 -15.87 -18.64
N PRO A 42 2.37 -15.11 -17.89
CA PRO A 42 2.55 -14.95 -16.45
C PRO A 42 2.41 -16.26 -15.68
N ALA A 43 3.24 -16.46 -14.67
CA ALA A 43 3.08 -17.58 -13.76
C ALA A 43 1.70 -17.57 -13.09
N ASN A 44 1.13 -18.76 -12.86
CA ASN A 44 -0.20 -18.93 -12.28
C ASN A 44 -1.29 -18.05 -12.95
N SER A 45 -1.20 -17.89 -14.27
CA SER A 45 -2.13 -17.04 -15.05
C SER A 45 -2.23 -15.59 -14.51
N GLY A 46 -1.15 -15.06 -13.96
CA GLY A 46 -1.09 -13.70 -13.42
C GLY A 46 -1.75 -13.51 -12.04
N ASP A 47 -2.13 -14.59 -11.35
CA ASP A 47 -2.81 -14.46 -10.04
C ASP A 47 -1.99 -13.70 -9.01
N MET A 48 -0.67 -13.81 -9.06
CA MET A 48 0.27 -13.10 -8.19
C MET A 48 0.43 -11.61 -8.53
N ARG A 49 -0.20 -11.11 -9.59
CA ARG A 49 -0.18 -9.69 -10.00
C ARG A 49 -1.37 -8.90 -9.49
N LYS A 50 -2.36 -9.58 -8.93
CA LYS A 50 -3.59 -8.94 -8.41
C LYS A 50 -3.34 -8.13 -7.15
N ALA A 51 -4.07 -7.02 -7.03
CA ALA A 51 -4.16 -6.22 -5.81
C ALA A 51 -5.59 -5.70 -5.63
N TYR A 52 -5.94 -5.38 -4.39
CA TYR A 52 -7.32 -5.01 -4.01
C TYR A 52 -7.34 -3.76 -3.13
N SER A 53 -6.21 -3.09 -2.99
CA SER A 53 -6.06 -1.95 -2.10
C SER A 53 -6.68 -0.69 -2.68
N THR A 54 -7.33 0.10 -1.85
CA THR A 54 -7.81 1.43 -2.21
C THR A 54 -6.72 2.47 -1.96
N PRO A 55 -6.41 3.35 -2.93
CA PRO A 55 -5.44 4.42 -2.76
C PRO A 55 -5.80 5.39 -1.64
N ILE A 56 -4.79 6.02 -1.06
CA ILE A 56 -4.94 7.20 -0.20
C ILE A 56 -4.31 8.41 -0.85
N PHE A 57 -4.79 9.60 -0.49
CA PHE A 57 -4.26 10.87 -0.97
C PHE A 57 -3.62 11.61 0.22
N VAL A 58 -2.33 11.89 0.09
CA VAL A 58 -1.53 12.46 1.18
C VAL A 58 -0.85 13.74 0.71
N PRO A 59 -0.99 14.85 1.44
CA PRO A 59 -0.20 16.05 1.16
C PRO A 59 1.26 15.81 1.58
N VAL A 60 2.19 16.06 0.64
CA VAL A 60 3.64 15.96 0.85
C VAL A 60 4.28 17.23 0.29
N GLY A 61 4.74 18.12 1.16
CA GLY A 61 5.12 19.48 0.76
C GLY A 61 3.96 20.21 0.09
N ASP A 62 4.20 20.78 -1.08
CA ASP A 62 3.21 21.55 -1.86
C ASP A 62 2.39 20.68 -2.82
N THR A 63 2.55 19.35 -2.77
CA THR A 63 1.88 18.41 -3.67
C THR A 63 0.97 17.44 -2.92
N VAL A 64 0.03 16.86 -3.63
CA VAL A 64 -0.77 15.72 -3.13
C VAL A 64 -0.33 14.48 -3.89
N GLN A 65 0.10 13.47 -3.17
CA GLN A 65 0.48 12.18 -3.72
C GLN A 65 -0.64 11.16 -3.50
N MET A 66 -0.92 10.36 -4.51
CA MET A 66 -1.74 9.16 -4.42
C MET A 66 -0.84 7.98 -4.08
N ILE A 67 -1.05 7.36 -2.93
CA ILE A 67 -0.25 6.21 -2.48
C ILE A 67 -1.12 4.96 -2.51
N CYS A 68 -0.64 3.90 -3.15
CA CYS A 68 -1.38 2.66 -3.30
C CYS A 68 -0.48 1.42 -3.21
N ASN A 69 -0.91 0.45 -2.39
CA ASN A 69 -0.33 -0.88 -2.40
C ASN A 69 -0.73 -1.62 -3.68
N GLY A 70 0.23 -2.25 -4.32
CA GLY A 70 0.02 -3.18 -5.42
C GLY A 70 0.65 -4.54 -5.14
N ALA A 71 0.52 -5.47 -6.05
CA ALA A 71 1.34 -6.68 -6.00
C ALA A 71 2.81 -6.29 -6.25
N LYS A 72 3.73 -6.83 -5.43
CA LYS A 72 5.18 -6.64 -5.53
C LYS A 72 5.70 -5.24 -5.24
N ALA A 73 4.85 -4.20 -5.12
CA ALA A 73 5.29 -2.85 -4.76
C ALA A 73 4.16 -1.99 -4.21
N CYS A 74 4.49 -1.09 -3.28
CA CYS A 74 3.71 0.11 -3.00
C CYS A 74 4.35 1.28 -3.74
N ALA A 75 3.54 2.14 -4.34
CA ALA A 75 4.04 3.31 -5.04
C ALA A 75 3.18 4.55 -4.81
N ALA A 76 3.80 5.70 -5.00
CA ALA A 76 3.15 7.00 -4.97
C ALA A 76 3.14 7.63 -6.37
N TYR A 77 2.06 8.31 -6.67
CA TYR A 77 1.80 8.91 -7.97
C TYR A 77 1.38 10.37 -7.82
N ASP A 78 1.75 11.19 -8.77
CA ASP A 78 1.19 12.53 -8.91
C ASP A 78 -0.30 12.43 -9.27
N VAL A 79 -1.14 13.09 -8.48
CA VAL A 79 -2.62 13.00 -8.66
C VAL A 79 -3.08 13.63 -9.97
N LYS A 80 -2.35 14.61 -10.50
CA LYS A 80 -2.74 15.36 -11.71
C LYS A 80 -2.36 14.63 -12.97
N THR A 81 -1.21 13.93 -12.97
CA THR A 81 -0.63 13.32 -14.18
C THR A 81 -0.66 11.80 -14.18
N GLY A 82 -0.80 11.19 -12.97
CA GLY A 82 -0.65 9.74 -12.78
C GLY A 82 0.80 9.26 -12.87
N GLU A 83 1.79 10.15 -12.97
CA GLU A 83 3.19 9.76 -13.02
C GLU A 83 3.66 9.23 -11.68
N GLU A 84 4.43 8.12 -11.71
CA GLU A 84 5.02 7.56 -10.52
C GLU A 84 6.10 8.49 -9.97
N ILE A 85 6.04 8.75 -8.67
CA ILE A 85 7.01 9.59 -7.95
C ILE A 85 8.06 8.72 -7.30
N TRP A 86 7.61 7.78 -6.47
CA TRP A 86 8.49 6.84 -5.75
C TRP A 86 7.80 5.49 -5.56
N HIS A 87 8.59 4.46 -5.29
CA HIS A 87 8.08 3.13 -4.94
C HIS A 87 8.96 2.44 -3.89
N VAL A 88 8.39 1.42 -3.25
CA VAL A 88 9.08 0.43 -2.41
C VAL A 88 8.70 -0.97 -2.89
N PRO A 89 9.66 -1.76 -3.43
CA PRO A 89 9.39 -3.13 -3.84
C PRO A 89 9.33 -4.08 -2.65
N TYR A 90 8.55 -5.14 -2.78
CA TYR A 90 8.46 -6.28 -1.86
C TYR A 90 8.06 -7.56 -2.60
N GLU A 91 8.22 -8.74 -1.95
CA GLU A 91 7.99 -10.02 -2.62
C GLU A 91 6.55 -10.52 -2.60
N THR A 92 5.71 -9.95 -1.76
CA THR A 92 4.33 -10.38 -1.54
C THR A 92 3.36 -9.83 -2.58
N HIS A 93 2.13 -10.33 -2.58
CA HIS A 93 1.09 -10.02 -3.56
C HIS A 93 -0.28 -9.85 -2.91
N SER A 94 -1.29 -9.54 -3.71
CA SER A 94 -2.71 -9.46 -3.29
C SER A 94 -2.97 -8.58 -2.05
N PRO A 95 -2.32 -7.41 -1.90
CA PRO A 95 -2.64 -6.51 -0.79
C PRO A 95 -4.09 -6.03 -0.92
N SER A 96 -4.87 -6.19 0.14
CA SER A 96 -6.24 -5.67 0.24
C SER A 96 -6.37 -4.54 1.26
N SER A 97 -5.42 -4.47 2.18
CA SER A 97 -5.38 -3.41 3.19
C SER A 97 -5.13 -2.04 2.57
N ARG A 98 -5.90 -1.06 2.99
CA ARG A 98 -5.63 0.34 2.67
C ARG A 98 -4.42 0.84 3.46
N CYS A 99 -3.56 1.63 2.83
CA CYS A 99 -2.52 2.37 3.53
C CYS A 99 -3.13 3.34 4.54
N VAL A 100 -2.43 3.64 5.63
CA VAL A 100 -2.83 4.69 6.57
C VAL A 100 -1.69 5.69 6.74
N TYR A 101 -2.04 6.97 6.85
CA TYR A 101 -1.09 8.06 7.02
C TYR A 101 -1.27 8.73 8.36
N SER A 102 -0.18 9.06 9.01
CA SER A 102 -0.18 9.87 10.23
C SER A 102 0.58 11.17 10.01
N LYS A 103 -0.13 12.28 10.14
CA LYS A 103 0.49 13.60 10.07
C LYS A 103 1.48 13.85 11.21
N SER A 104 1.22 13.31 12.41
CA SER A 104 2.08 13.53 13.58
C SER A 104 3.43 12.82 13.46
N THR A 105 3.48 11.67 12.78
CA THR A 105 4.74 10.94 12.53
C THR A 105 5.37 11.29 11.19
N GLY A 106 4.62 11.87 10.26
CA GLY A 106 5.04 12.11 8.88
C GLY A 106 5.20 10.82 8.06
N MET A 107 4.58 9.72 8.51
CA MET A 107 4.77 8.41 7.90
C MET A 107 3.48 7.84 7.33
N VAL A 108 3.61 7.09 6.24
CA VAL A 108 2.59 6.17 5.73
C VAL A 108 2.93 4.75 6.17
N TYR A 109 1.90 4.01 6.58
CA TYR A 109 2.00 2.61 6.99
C TYR A 109 1.31 1.78 5.92
N ILE A 110 2.07 0.86 5.36
CA ILE A 110 1.62 -0.03 4.29
C ILE A 110 1.61 -1.47 4.76
N ASN A 111 0.70 -2.27 4.22
CA ASN A 111 0.70 -3.71 4.37
C ASN A 111 1.16 -4.34 3.05
N THR A 112 2.17 -5.18 3.09
CA THR A 112 2.75 -5.76 1.87
C THR A 112 1.89 -6.85 1.22
N GLY A 113 0.79 -7.30 1.83
CA GLY A 113 -0.16 -8.24 1.23
C GLY A 113 -0.13 -9.64 1.80
N LEU A 114 -0.39 -10.66 0.97
CA LEU A 114 -0.44 -12.07 1.37
C LEU A 114 0.95 -12.74 1.33
N GLY A 115 1.08 -13.85 2.00
CA GLY A 115 2.32 -14.60 2.18
C GLY A 115 3.02 -14.18 3.47
N LYS A 116 4.26 -13.77 3.39
CA LYS A 116 5.01 -13.19 4.51
C LYS A 116 4.71 -11.70 4.61
N ALA A 117 3.45 -11.38 4.94
CA ALA A 117 3.01 -10.00 5.05
C ALA A 117 3.73 -9.24 6.17
N GLU A 118 4.08 -8.00 5.89
CA GLU A 118 4.68 -7.07 6.83
C GLU A 118 3.93 -5.75 6.83
N ILE A 119 4.00 -5.02 7.93
CA ILE A 119 3.70 -3.59 7.96
C ILE A 119 5.01 -2.84 7.84
N TRP A 120 5.10 -1.94 6.89
CA TRP A 120 6.26 -1.04 6.74
C TRP A 120 5.84 0.39 7.01
N ALA A 121 6.65 1.11 7.77
CA ALA A 121 6.51 2.55 7.97
C ALA A 121 7.47 3.28 7.03
N ILE A 122 6.93 4.09 6.17
CA ILE A 122 7.68 4.85 5.17
C ILE A 122 7.56 6.33 5.52
N ARG A 123 8.67 6.99 5.75
CA ARG A 123 8.71 8.44 5.99
C ARG A 123 8.44 9.17 4.69
N LEU A 124 7.51 10.12 4.73
CA LEU A 124 7.19 10.95 3.58
C LEU A 124 7.90 12.30 3.68
N GLU A 125 8.68 12.62 2.66
CA GLU A 125 9.43 13.87 2.57
C GLU A 125 9.30 14.46 1.15
N PRO A 126 9.33 15.78 0.99
CA PRO A 126 9.42 16.38 -0.34
C PRO A 126 10.69 15.92 -1.07
N GLY A 127 10.57 15.70 -2.37
CA GLY A 127 11.72 15.31 -3.20
C GLY A 127 12.01 13.81 -3.26
N MET A 128 11.23 12.96 -2.58
CA MET A 128 11.32 11.50 -2.76
C MET A 128 11.17 11.12 -4.23
N LYS A 129 11.99 10.18 -4.72
CA LYS A 129 11.95 9.75 -6.12
C LYS A 129 12.52 8.35 -6.31
N GLY A 130 11.87 7.56 -7.18
CA GLY A 130 12.33 6.20 -7.54
C GLY A 130 12.22 5.21 -6.38
N ASP A 131 13.12 4.23 -6.31
CA ASP A 131 13.17 3.24 -5.23
C ASP A 131 13.65 3.87 -3.92
N VAL A 132 12.75 3.96 -2.95
CA VAL A 132 13.03 4.55 -1.63
C VAL A 132 13.13 3.50 -0.51
N SER A 133 13.19 2.22 -0.85
CA SER A 133 13.20 1.11 0.11
C SER A 133 14.34 1.19 1.12
N LYS A 134 15.53 1.64 0.70
CA LYS A 134 16.71 1.74 1.55
C LYS A 134 16.84 3.07 2.30
N SER A 135 16.12 4.10 1.88
CA SER A 135 16.27 5.46 2.41
C SER A 135 15.12 5.91 3.29
N HIS A 136 13.88 5.45 3.00
CA HIS A 136 12.68 5.98 3.67
C HIS A 136 11.88 4.94 4.45
N VAL A 137 12.17 3.65 4.33
CA VAL A 137 11.59 2.64 5.22
C VAL A 137 12.24 2.76 6.58
N VAL A 138 11.48 3.25 7.56
CA VAL A 138 11.97 3.54 8.93
C VAL A 138 12.01 2.28 9.77
N TRP A 139 10.95 1.46 9.66
CA TRP A 139 10.86 0.17 10.32
C TRP A 139 9.91 -0.77 9.57
N SER A 140 10.07 -2.07 9.83
CA SER A 140 9.13 -3.11 9.40
C SER A 140 8.69 -3.95 10.61
N PHE A 141 7.48 -4.48 10.53
CA PHE A 141 6.86 -5.30 11.56
C PHE A 141 6.16 -6.50 10.93
N PHE A 142 6.45 -7.71 11.40
CA PHE A 142 5.95 -8.96 10.80
C PHE A 142 5.12 -9.84 11.74
N GLN A 143 5.06 -9.51 13.03
CA GLN A 143 4.33 -10.32 14.01
C GLN A 143 2.83 -10.02 13.94
N ARG A 144 1.99 -11.06 13.73
CA ARG A 144 0.53 -10.92 13.68
C ARG A 144 0.04 -9.84 12.71
N THR A 145 0.79 -9.65 11.63
CA THR A 145 0.47 -8.68 10.59
C THR A 145 -0.85 -9.04 9.90
N PRO A 146 -1.75 -8.09 9.69
CA PRO A 146 -3.02 -8.37 9.02
C PRO A 146 -2.77 -8.90 7.61
N LYS A 147 -3.49 -9.95 7.25
CA LYS A 147 -3.48 -10.48 5.87
C LYS A 147 -4.40 -9.69 4.95
N ARG A 148 -5.46 -9.09 5.49
CA ARG A 148 -6.52 -8.44 4.71
C ARG A 148 -7.02 -7.14 5.31
N SER A 149 -7.22 -7.07 6.64
CA SER A 149 -7.75 -5.88 7.30
C SER A 149 -6.81 -4.69 7.21
N SER A 150 -7.38 -3.50 7.10
CA SER A 150 -6.63 -2.27 7.14
C SER A 150 -6.24 -1.92 8.57
N PRO A 151 -5.01 -1.46 8.81
CA PRO A 151 -4.62 -0.92 10.10
C PRO A 151 -5.36 0.39 10.38
N VAL A 152 -5.43 0.76 11.65
CA VAL A 152 -5.97 2.05 12.11
C VAL A 152 -4.93 2.76 12.93
N ILE A 153 -4.77 4.07 12.74
CA ILE A 153 -3.85 4.88 13.53
C ILE A 153 -4.60 5.92 14.35
N VAL A 154 -4.29 5.95 15.65
CA VAL A 154 -4.87 6.91 16.59
C VAL A 154 -3.76 7.36 17.56
N ASN A 155 -3.50 8.65 17.65
CA ASN A 155 -2.53 9.22 18.60
C ASN A 155 -1.17 8.50 18.59
N GLU A 156 -0.60 8.27 17.41
CA GLU A 156 0.70 7.60 17.20
C GLU A 156 0.74 6.12 17.62
N LEU A 157 -0.43 5.51 17.82
CA LEU A 157 -0.60 4.08 18.04
C LEU A 157 -1.20 3.45 16.78
N LEU A 158 -0.56 2.41 16.27
CA LEU A 158 -1.02 1.64 15.14
C LEU A 158 -1.71 0.36 15.62
N PHE A 159 -3.00 0.24 15.31
CA PHE A 159 -3.82 -0.92 15.67
C PHE A 159 -4.01 -1.81 14.45
N MET A 160 -3.91 -3.11 14.67
CA MET A 160 -4.06 -4.12 13.64
C MET A 160 -4.89 -5.28 14.18
N ALA A 161 -5.67 -5.91 13.29
CA ALA A 161 -6.41 -7.13 13.61
C ALA A 161 -6.05 -8.24 12.63
N ASN A 162 -5.71 -9.43 13.14
CA ASN A 162 -5.44 -10.61 12.33
C ASN A 162 -5.78 -11.89 13.11
N ASP A 163 -6.51 -12.80 12.48
CA ASP A 163 -6.85 -14.12 13.02
C ASP A 163 -7.38 -14.08 14.47
N GLY A 164 -8.28 -13.12 14.76
CA GLY A 164 -8.92 -12.94 16.06
C GLY A 164 -8.02 -12.29 17.13
N VAL A 165 -6.87 -11.77 16.76
CA VAL A 165 -5.96 -11.03 17.65
C VAL A 165 -5.93 -9.57 17.24
N VAL A 166 -6.11 -8.67 18.20
CA VAL A 166 -5.86 -7.23 18.05
C VAL A 166 -4.48 -6.92 18.61
N SER A 167 -3.69 -6.18 17.86
CA SER A 167 -2.34 -5.77 18.25
C SER A 167 -2.21 -4.25 18.20
N CYS A 168 -1.42 -3.71 19.13
CA CYS A 168 -1.06 -2.30 19.16
C CYS A 168 0.45 -2.16 19.05
N VAL A 169 0.90 -1.27 18.16
CA VAL A 169 2.29 -0.99 17.89
C VAL A 169 2.52 0.51 18.01
N ASP A 170 3.64 0.92 18.62
CA ASP A 170 4.09 2.30 18.56
C ASP A 170 4.40 2.67 17.12
N ALA A 171 3.69 3.66 16.59
CA ALA A 171 3.76 4.01 15.19
C ALA A 171 5.09 4.65 14.78
N LYS A 172 5.82 5.27 15.70
CA LYS A 172 7.13 5.88 15.43
C LYS A 172 8.25 4.85 15.32
N THR A 173 8.17 3.81 16.14
CA THR A 173 9.30 2.89 16.34
C THR A 173 9.05 1.47 15.86
N GLY A 174 7.79 1.10 15.58
CA GLY A 174 7.41 -0.27 15.26
C GLY A 174 7.42 -1.22 16.46
N LYS A 175 7.64 -0.71 17.69
CA LYS A 175 7.66 -1.53 18.90
C LYS A 175 6.26 -2.06 19.23
N SER A 176 6.13 -3.38 19.40
CA SER A 176 4.89 -3.98 19.89
C SER A 176 4.64 -3.55 21.34
N LEU A 177 3.46 -3.01 21.60
CA LEU A 177 3.05 -2.58 22.95
C LEU A 177 2.20 -3.64 23.63
N TRP A 178 1.23 -4.20 22.92
CA TRP A 178 0.39 -5.29 23.41
C TRP A 178 -0.28 -6.02 22.24
N ALA A 179 -0.78 -7.22 22.52
CA ALA A 179 -1.60 -8.01 21.65
C ALA A 179 -2.59 -8.84 22.48
N GLU A 180 -3.88 -8.76 22.14
CA GLU A 180 -4.96 -9.39 22.88
C GLU A 180 -5.88 -10.18 21.94
N ARG A 181 -6.37 -11.32 22.43
CA ARG A 181 -7.33 -12.12 21.70
C ARG A 181 -8.74 -11.54 21.87
N ALA A 182 -9.31 -11.07 20.79
CA ALA A 182 -10.68 -10.52 20.73
C ALA A 182 -11.74 -11.57 20.38
N GLY A 183 -11.33 -12.79 20.01
CA GLY A 183 -12.21 -13.87 19.55
C GLY A 183 -12.56 -13.78 18.06
N GLY A 184 -12.95 -14.92 17.46
CA GLY A 184 -13.26 -15.03 16.04
C GLY A 184 -12.01 -15.19 15.15
N GLU A 185 -12.25 -15.61 13.91
CA GLU A 185 -11.18 -15.80 12.90
C GLU A 185 -11.26 -14.79 11.76
N TYR A 186 -12.12 -13.77 11.88
CA TYR A 186 -12.45 -12.86 10.78
C TYR A 186 -11.61 -11.59 10.81
N SER A 187 -11.05 -11.27 9.66
CA SER A 187 -10.61 -9.93 9.31
C SER A 187 -11.77 -9.19 8.65
N ALA A 188 -12.14 -8.07 9.19
CA ALA A 188 -13.10 -7.17 8.54
C ALA A 188 -12.42 -6.39 7.42
#